data_8bc694c6c1dd42dc854f421f80a2a7e4
#
_entry.id   8bc694c6c1dd42dc854f421f80a2a7e4
#
_cell.length_a   1.000
_cell.length_b   1.000
_cell.length_c   1.000
_cell.angle_alpha   90.00
_cell.angle_beta   90.00
_cell.angle_gamma   90.00
#
_symmetry.space_group_name_H-M   'P 1'
#
loop_
_entity.id
_entity.type
_entity.pdbx_description
1 polymer ?
#
loop_
_entity_poly.entity_id
_entity_poly.type
_entity_poly.pdbx_seq_one_letter_code
_entity_poly.pdbx_strand_id
1 'polypeptide(L)'
;MGSAVQVCWEKFCNYFDVEPRYVPISEEHKVLDGYDLDKYVDENTIGVVAIMGVTYTGMYEPVKKISDALDRIEERTGLDVRIHVDAASGGMIAPFIQPDLQWDFRVKRVYSISTSGHKYGLVYPGLGWVVWRETADLPATLPLQVSSLGGEMQTFAVTIP
;
A
#
# COMPACT_ATOMS: atom_id res chain seq x y z
N MET A 1 -5.14 -1.60 8.81
CA MET A 1 -4.19 -2.63 8.30
C MET A 1 -4.40 -3.95 9.00
N GLY A 2 -4.06 -5.08 8.38
CA GLY A 2 -4.12 -6.39 9.04
C GLY A 2 -3.09 -6.52 10.17
N SER A 3 -3.36 -7.36 11.17
CA SER A 3 -2.45 -7.53 12.32
C SER A 3 -1.13 -8.25 11.97
N ALA A 4 -1.03 -8.86 10.79
CA ALA A 4 0.21 -9.45 10.26
C ALA A 4 1.04 -8.46 9.41
N VAL A 5 0.89 -7.17 9.66
CA VAL A 5 1.59 -6.10 8.95
C VAL A 5 3.11 -6.17 9.18
N GLN A 6 3.88 -5.70 8.22
CA GLN A 6 5.32 -5.60 8.32
C GLN A 6 5.72 -4.39 9.20
N VAL A 7 6.81 -4.51 9.96
CA VAL A 7 7.26 -3.52 10.96
C VAL A 7 7.48 -2.09 10.38
N CYS A 8 7.67 -1.94 9.08
CA CYS A 8 7.78 -0.61 8.47
C CYS A 8 6.53 0.25 8.69
N TRP A 9 5.35 -0.38 8.76
CA TRP A 9 4.10 0.32 9.02
C TRP A 9 3.94 0.73 10.48
N GLU A 10 4.46 -0.06 11.41
CA GLU A 10 4.56 0.34 12.83
C GLU A 10 5.49 1.54 12.98
N LYS A 11 6.64 1.51 12.28
CA LYS A 11 7.57 2.65 12.25
C LYS A 11 6.94 3.90 11.63
N PHE A 12 6.20 3.73 10.53
CA PHE A 12 5.46 4.84 9.92
C PHE A 12 4.51 5.47 10.94
N CYS A 13 3.69 4.66 11.60
CA CYS A 13 2.75 5.16 12.61
C CYS A 13 3.47 5.90 13.74
N ASN A 14 4.56 5.34 14.26
CA ASN A 14 5.34 5.94 15.33
C ASN A 14 6.03 7.26 14.90
N TYR A 15 6.57 7.31 13.67
CA TYR A 15 7.34 8.48 13.23
C TYR A 15 6.45 9.65 12.81
N PHE A 16 5.23 9.36 12.36
CA PHE A 16 4.30 10.37 11.87
C PHE A 16 3.11 10.60 12.82
N ASP A 17 3.17 10.06 14.04
CA ASP A 17 2.13 10.19 15.08
C ASP A 17 0.75 9.78 14.55
N VAL A 18 0.72 8.63 13.86
CA VAL A 18 -0.49 8.02 13.33
C VAL A 18 -0.91 6.85 14.22
N GLU A 19 -2.16 6.84 14.67
CA GLU A 19 -2.71 5.73 15.45
C GLU A 19 -2.91 4.49 14.55
N PRO A 20 -2.21 3.37 14.81
CA PRO A 20 -2.42 2.15 14.05
C PRO A 20 -3.68 1.43 14.50
N ARG A 21 -4.52 1.02 13.54
CA ARG A 21 -5.68 0.16 13.79
C ARG A 21 -5.45 -1.18 13.14
N TYR A 22 -5.32 -2.22 13.95
CA TYR A 22 -5.03 -3.58 13.49
C TYR A 22 -6.32 -4.40 13.43
N VAL A 23 -6.67 -4.86 12.21
CA VAL A 23 -7.73 -5.85 12.00
C VAL A 23 -7.15 -7.23 12.32
N PRO A 24 -7.68 -7.95 13.33
CA PRO A 24 -7.13 -9.24 13.72
C PRO A 24 -7.26 -10.26 12.58
N ILE A 25 -6.25 -11.09 12.42
CA ILE A 25 -6.32 -12.29 11.59
C ILE A 25 -6.76 -13.47 12.44
N SER A 26 -7.42 -14.44 11.83
CA SER A 26 -7.94 -15.65 12.46
C SER A 26 -7.77 -16.87 11.53
N GLU A 27 -8.20 -18.03 11.97
CA GLU A 27 -8.22 -19.22 11.10
C GLU A 27 -9.14 -19.04 9.88
N GLU A 28 -10.23 -18.29 10.04
CA GLU A 28 -11.20 -18.02 8.96
C GLU A 28 -10.75 -16.83 8.09
N HIS A 29 -10.12 -15.83 8.71
CA HIS A 29 -9.63 -14.60 8.06
C HIS A 29 -8.11 -14.50 8.24
N LYS A 30 -7.35 -15.21 7.40
CA LYS A 30 -5.88 -15.34 7.52
C LYS A 30 -5.11 -14.10 7.08
N VAL A 31 -5.79 -13.16 6.46
CA VAL A 31 -5.28 -11.87 5.99
C VAL A 31 -6.38 -10.81 6.13
N LEU A 32 -6.05 -9.55 6.01
CA LEU A 32 -7.06 -8.50 5.84
C LEU A 32 -7.85 -8.75 4.55
N ASP A 33 -9.13 -9.07 4.65
CA ASP A 33 -9.97 -9.42 3.50
C ASP A 33 -11.25 -8.55 3.37
N GLY A 34 -11.35 -7.52 4.20
CA GLY A 34 -12.51 -6.62 4.26
C GLY A 34 -13.60 -7.07 5.25
N TYR A 35 -13.45 -8.23 5.88
CA TYR A 35 -14.35 -8.65 6.96
C TYR A 35 -14.21 -7.71 8.16
N ASP A 36 -15.32 -7.35 8.77
CA ASP A 36 -15.38 -6.46 9.95
C ASP A 36 -14.66 -5.10 9.80
N LEU A 37 -14.29 -4.69 8.58
CA LEU A 37 -13.50 -3.48 8.35
C LEU A 37 -14.21 -2.21 8.85
N ASP A 38 -15.53 -2.21 8.87
CA ASP A 38 -16.36 -1.12 9.38
C ASP A 38 -16.17 -0.83 10.88
N LYS A 39 -15.66 -1.78 11.65
CA LYS A 39 -15.31 -1.57 13.07
C LYS A 39 -14.01 -0.76 13.26
N TYR A 40 -13.23 -0.64 12.20
CA TYR A 40 -11.89 -0.03 12.23
C TYR A 40 -11.78 1.24 11.39
N VAL A 41 -12.87 1.64 10.73
CA VAL A 41 -12.94 2.83 9.86
C VAL A 41 -13.87 3.86 10.45
N ASP A 42 -13.37 5.08 10.60
CA ASP A 42 -14.13 6.25 11.04
C ASP A 42 -13.64 7.52 10.32
N GLU A 43 -14.14 8.69 10.76
CA GLU A 43 -13.80 10.00 10.20
C GLU A 43 -12.31 10.40 10.36
N ASN A 44 -11.57 9.73 11.25
CA ASN A 44 -10.13 9.95 11.44
C ASN A 44 -9.27 8.98 10.64
N THR A 45 -9.87 8.07 9.90
CA THR A 45 -9.14 7.08 9.12
C THR A 45 -8.51 7.71 7.88
N ILE A 46 -7.20 7.77 7.82
CA ILE A 46 -6.43 8.35 6.70
C ILE A 46 -6.29 7.40 5.52
N GLY A 47 -6.44 6.10 5.72
CA GLY A 47 -6.34 5.11 4.65
C GLY A 47 -6.25 3.68 5.17
N VAL A 48 -6.36 2.73 4.25
CA VAL A 48 -6.16 1.31 4.50
C VAL A 48 -4.93 0.84 3.77
N VAL A 49 -4.07 0.09 4.45
CA VAL A 49 -2.93 -0.61 3.83
C VAL A 49 -3.34 -2.04 3.54
N ALA A 50 -3.23 -2.43 2.27
CA ALA A 50 -3.42 -3.81 1.82
C ALA A 50 -2.09 -4.37 1.30
N ILE A 51 -1.74 -5.60 1.67
CA ILE A 51 -0.41 -6.17 1.45
C ILE A 51 -0.46 -7.25 0.36
N MET A 52 0.33 -7.06 -0.67
CA MET A 52 0.57 -8.05 -1.73
C MET A 52 1.81 -8.88 -1.40
N GLY A 53 1.59 -9.92 -0.59
CA GLY A 53 2.64 -10.79 -0.06
C GLY A 53 2.95 -10.50 1.40
N VAL A 54 2.02 -10.88 2.29
CA VAL A 54 2.19 -10.78 3.75
C VAL A 54 3.43 -11.56 4.16
N THR A 55 4.34 -10.92 4.90
CA THR A 55 5.67 -11.46 5.22
C THR A 55 5.63 -12.84 5.88
N TYR A 56 4.64 -13.07 6.73
CA TYR A 56 4.55 -14.30 7.52
C TYR A 56 3.89 -15.47 6.78
N THR A 57 3.05 -15.19 5.80
CA THR A 57 2.22 -16.21 5.13
C THR A 57 2.46 -16.29 3.62
N GLY A 58 3.05 -15.27 3.00
CA GLY A 58 3.17 -15.14 1.56
C GLY A 58 1.83 -14.86 0.85
N MET A 59 0.73 -14.83 1.57
CA MET A 59 -0.60 -14.63 1.00
C MET A 59 -0.79 -13.20 0.51
N TYR A 60 -1.58 -13.03 -0.55
CA TYR A 60 -2.04 -11.73 -1.01
C TYR A 60 -3.34 -11.36 -0.29
N GLU A 61 -3.38 -10.15 0.25
CA GLU A 61 -4.63 -9.57 0.74
C GLU A 61 -5.51 -9.20 -0.46
N PRO A 62 -6.79 -9.59 -0.46
CA PRO A 62 -7.66 -9.42 -1.62
C PRO A 62 -8.12 -7.96 -1.78
N VAL A 63 -7.27 -7.14 -2.39
CA VAL A 63 -7.45 -5.68 -2.55
C VAL A 63 -8.83 -5.32 -3.08
N LYS A 64 -9.34 -6.06 -4.06
CA LYS A 64 -10.68 -5.84 -4.60
C LYS A 64 -11.77 -6.03 -3.54
N LYS A 65 -11.69 -7.07 -2.70
CA LYS A 65 -12.67 -7.28 -1.63
C LYS A 65 -12.60 -6.20 -0.54
N ILE A 66 -11.39 -5.74 -0.23
CA ILE A 66 -11.17 -4.63 0.70
C ILE A 66 -11.81 -3.35 0.12
N SER A 67 -11.60 -3.09 -1.16
CA SER A 67 -12.23 -1.96 -1.87
C SER A 67 -13.77 -2.04 -1.81
N ASP A 68 -14.34 -3.21 -2.07
CA ASP A 68 -15.80 -3.42 -2.04
C ASP A 68 -16.37 -3.25 -0.61
N ALA A 69 -15.59 -3.59 0.42
CA ALA A 69 -15.97 -3.33 1.80
C ALA A 69 -15.98 -1.82 2.11
N LEU A 70 -14.98 -1.09 1.62
CA LEU A 70 -14.92 0.37 1.75
C LEU A 70 -16.02 1.08 0.94
N ASP A 71 -16.41 0.55 -0.23
CA ASP A 71 -17.55 1.08 -0.99
C ASP A 71 -18.84 0.99 -0.17
N ARG A 72 -19.10 -0.14 0.49
CA ARG A 72 -20.25 -0.29 1.39
C ARG A 72 -20.20 0.63 2.61
N ILE A 73 -19.00 0.91 3.14
CA ILE A 73 -18.84 1.85 4.25
C ILE A 73 -19.15 3.27 3.77
N GLU A 74 -18.64 3.68 2.61
CA GLU A 74 -18.91 5.00 2.03
C GLU A 74 -20.41 5.20 1.76
N GLU A 75 -21.09 4.22 1.16
CA GLU A 75 -22.53 4.27 0.91
C GLU A 75 -23.34 4.53 2.19
N ARG A 76 -22.90 3.98 3.32
CA ARG A 76 -23.58 4.08 4.61
C ARG A 76 -23.20 5.34 5.40
N THR A 77 -21.95 5.78 5.30
CA THR A 77 -21.37 6.79 6.19
C THR A 77 -20.91 8.07 5.48
N GLY A 78 -20.70 8.01 4.15
CA GLY A 78 -20.11 9.08 3.38
C GLY A 78 -18.57 9.15 3.49
N LEU A 79 -17.93 8.21 4.17
CA LEU A 79 -16.47 8.21 4.38
C LEU A 79 -15.76 7.63 3.15
N ASP A 80 -15.08 8.49 2.37
CA ASP A 80 -14.22 8.06 1.26
C ASP A 80 -12.82 7.72 1.77
N VAL A 81 -12.57 6.42 2.02
CA VAL A 81 -11.27 5.92 2.48
C VAL A 81 -10.53 5.23 1.35
N ARG A 82 -9.27 5.62 1.18
CA ARG A 82 -8.39 5.16 0.08
C ARG A 82 -7.52 3.99 0.51
N ILE A 83 -7.00 3.25 -0.48
CA ILE A 83 -6.11 2.11 -0.27
C ILE A 83 -4.71 2.47 -0.75
N HIS A 84 -3.72 2.24 0.11
CA HIS A 84 -2.33 2.05 -0.28
C HIS A 84 -2.06 0.56 -0.40
N VAL A 85 -1.47 0.13 -1.50
CA VAL A 85 -1.07 -1.27 -1.67
C VAL A 85 0.43 -1.41 -1.40
N ASP A 86 0.76 -2.08 -0.31
CA ASP A 86 2.13 -2.52 -0.06
C ASP A 86 2.41 -3.78 -0.90
N ALA A 87 2.92 -3.56 -2.08
CA ALA A 87 3.32 -4.60 -3.01
C ALA A 87 4.84 -4.85 -2.97
N ALA A 88 5.47 -4.62 -1.81
CA ALA A 88 6.91 -4.75 -1.65
C ALA A 88 7.45 -6.11 -2.14
N SER A 89 6.69 -7.18 -1.93
CA SER A 89 7.00 -8.52 -2.44
C SER A 89 6.24 -8.82 -3.74
N GLY A 90 4.91 -8.73 -3.70
CA GLY A 90 4.04 -9.18 -4.79
C GLY A 90 4.05 -8.32 -6.04
N GLY A 91 4.48 -7.05 -5.95
CA GLY A 91 4.44 -6.12 -7.08
C GLY A 91 5.28 -6.53 -8.29
N MET A 92 6.37 -7.26 -8.04
CA MET A 92 7.26 -7.78 -9.09
C MET A 92 6.92 -9.22 -9.52
N ILE A 93 5.90 -9.84 -8.94
CA ILE A 93 5.52 -11.23 -9.23
C ILE A 93 4.08 -11.34 -9.72
N ALA A 94 3.13 -10.76 -9.01
CA ALA A 94 1.71 -10.89 -9.30
C ALA A 94 1.34 -10.57 -10.75
N PRO A 95 1.88 -9.53 -11.41
CA PRO A 95 1.57 -9.24 -12.81
C PRO A 95 1.91 -10.38 -13.77
N PHE A 96 2.86 -11.24 -13.43
CA PHE A 96 3.33 -12.32 -14.29
C PHE A 96 2.64 -13.64 -14.00
N ILE A 97 2.40 -13.98 -12.73
CA ILE A 97 1.84 -15.28 -12.35
C ILE A 97 0.33 -15.26 -12.15
N GLN A 98 -0.26 -14.10 -11.90
CA GLN A 98 -1.68 -13.87 -11.71
C GLN A 98 -2.14 -12.57 -12.41
N PRO A 99 -2.01 -12.45 -13.73
CA PRO A 99 -2.25 -11.20 -14.47
C PRO A 99 -3.69 -10.68 -14.33
N ASP A 100 -4.65 -11.58 -14.09
CA ASP A 100 -6.06 -11.24 -13.95
C ASP A 100 -6.44 -10.79 -12.52
N LEU A 101 -5.53 -10.96 -11.55
CA LEU A 101 -5.77 -10.55 -10.18
C LEU A 101 -5.87 -9.02 -10.10
N GLN A 102 -7.01 -8.53 -9.60
CA GLN A 102 -7.27 -7.10 -9.43
C GLN A 102 -6.74 -6.63 -8.06
N TRP A 103 -5.59 -6.01 -8.06
CA TRP A 103 -4.93 -5.49 -6.86
C TRP A 103 -4.30 -4.10 -7.07
N ASP A 104 -4.17 -3.69 -8.32
CA ASP A 104 -3.51 -2.47 -8.77
C ASP A 104 -4.52 -1.35 -9.05
N PHE A 105 -4.13 -0.36 -9.84
CA PHE A 105 -4.99 0.77 -10.22
C PHE A 105 -6.25 0.41 -11.01
N ARG A 106 -6.44 -0.85 -11.40
CA ARG A 106 -7.74 -1.34 -11.89
C ARG A 106 -8.80 -1.31 -10.78
N VAL A 107 -8.39 -1.31 -9.51
CA VAL A 107 -9.27 -1.12 -8.35
C VAL A 107 -9.36 0.37 -8.03
N LYS A 108 -10.57 0.94 -8.07
CA LYS A 108 -10.82 2.39 -7.97
C LYS A 108 -10.20 3.04 -6.73
N ARG A 109 -10.25 2.38 -5.57
CA ARG A 109 -9.78 2.93 -4.29
C ARG A 109 -8.27 2.83 -4.08
N VAL A 110 -7.54 2.17 -4.97
CA VAL A 110 -6.08 2.13 -4.90
C VAL A 110 -5.53 3.46 -5.40
N TYR A 111 -4.87 4.20 -4.52
CA TYR A 111 -4.30 5.53 -4.80
C TYR A 111 -2.79 5.51 -4.93
N SER A 112 -2.14 4.59 -4.22
CA SER A 112 -0.69 4.43 -4.33
C SER A 112 -0.29 2.98 -4.13
N ILE A 113 0.84 2.62 -4.73
CA ILE A 113 1.42 1.28 -4.68
C ILE A 113 2.89 1.43 -4.40
N SER A 114 3.40 0.74 -3.36
CA SER A 114 4.83 0.63 -3.13
C SER A 114 5.36 -0.74 -3.55
N THR A 115 6.59 -0.80 -4.06
CA THR A 115 7.27 -2.05 -4.36
C THR A 115 8.76 -1.97 -4.06
N SER A 116 9.36 -3.08 -3.63
CA SER A 116 10.78 -3.16 -3.26
C SER A 116 11.60 -3.84 -4.36
N GLY A 117 12.58 -3.12 -4.90
CA GLY A 117 13.46 -3.68 -5.92
C GLY A 117 14.38 -4.77 -5.39
N HIS A 118 14.83 -4.66 -4.14
CA HIS A 118 15.74 -5.62 -3.49
C HIS A 118 15.10 -6.95 -3.08
N LYS A 119 13.79 -7.10 -3.28
CA LYS A 119 13.11 -8.38 -3.11
C LYS A 119 13.07 -9.09 -4.47
N TYR A 120 11.94 -9.20 -5.10
CA TYR A 120 11.80 -9.90 -6.38
C TYR A 120 12.23 -9.09 -7.62
N GLY A 121 12.59 -7.82 -7.45
CA GLY A 121 13.27 -7.05 -8.49
C GLY A 121 14.74 -7.39 -8.65
N LEU A 122 15.32 -8.22 -7.76
CA LEU A 122 16.67 -8.80 -7.84
C LEU A 122 17.79 -7.75 -7.95
N VAL A 123 17.61 -6.61 -7.28
CA VAL A 123 18.61 -5.55 -7.20
C VAL A 123 19.14 -5.39 -5.78
N TYR A 124 20.21 -4.63 -5.60
CA TYR A 124 20.76 -4.35 -4.28
C TYR A 124 19.78 -3.55 -3.38
N PRO A 125 19.87 -3.68 -2.04
CA PRO A 125 19.09 -2.87 -1.09
C PRO A 125 19.26 -1.37 -1.34
N GLY A 126 18.18 -0.62 -1.02
CA GLY A 126 18.15 0.84 -1.17
C GLY A 126 17.31 1.32 -2.35
N LEU A 127 16.77 0.41 -3.15
CA LEU A 127 15.87 0.75 -4.25
C LEU A 127 14.43 0.28 -3.97
N GLY A 128 13.50 1.22 -4.08
CA GLY A 128 12.06 0.98 -4.04
C GLY A 128 11.34 2.02 -4.87
N TRP A 129 10.11 1.71 -5.21
CA TRP A 129 9.24 2.63 -5.94
C TRP A 129 7.95 2.84 -5.19
N VAL A 130 7.43 4.06 -5.29
CA VAL A 130 6.03 4.38 -4.99
C VAL A 130 5.41 4.93 -6.27
N VAL A 131 4.31 4.32 -6.69
CA VAL A 131 3.53 4.75 -7.86
C VAL A 131 2.21 5.31 -7.35
N TRP A 132 1.84 6.48 -7.83
CA TRP A 132 0.61 7.18 -7.49
C TRP A 132 -0.38 7.06 -8.64
N ARG A 133 -1.68 7.02 -8.33
CA ARG A 133 -2.73 6.95 -9.35
C ARG A 133 -2.69 8.17 -10.25
N GLU A 134 -2.68 9.35 -9.65
CA GLU A 134 -2.67 10.63 -10.35
C GLU A 134 -1.49 11.48 -9.89
N THR A 135 -0.97 12.31 -10.78
CA THR A 135 0.11 13.25 -10.42
C THR A 135 -0.31 14.19 -9.28
N ALA A 136 -1.58 14.55 -9.22
CA ALA A 136 -2.12 15.41 -8.17
C ALA A 136 -2.16 14.76 -6.78
N ASP A 137 -2.08 13.43 -6.69
CA ASP A 137 -2.04 12.71 -5.41
C ASP A 137 -0.66 12.83 -4.73
N LEU A 138 0.36 13.23 -5.48
CA LEU A 138 1.70 13.48 -4.96
C LEU A 138 1.90 14.99 -4.72
N PRO A 139 2.08 15.43 -3.47
CA PRO A 139 2.41 16.82 -3.20
C PRO A 139 3.70 17.25 -3.91
N ALA A 140 3.64 18.35 -4.65
CA ALA A 140 4.77 18.85 -5.45
C ALA A 140 6.03 19.18 -4.63
N THR A 141 5.88 19.32 -3.30
CA THR A 141 6.97 19.59 -2.37
C THR A 141 7.73 18.34 -1.92
N LEU A 142 7.21 17.14 -2.18
CA LEU A 142 7.85 15.90 -1.74
C LEU A 142 8.97 15.42 -2.67
N PRO A 143 8.82 15.46 -4.03
CA PRO A 143 9.88 15.02 -4.91
C PRO A 143 11.04 16.02 -4.91
N LEU A 144 12.25 15.52 -4.80
CA LEU A 144 13.46 16.29 -5.05
C LEU A 144 13.83 16.20 -6.52
N GLN A 145 14.21 17.33 -7.13
CA GLN A 145 14.74 17.34 -8.49
C GLN A 145 16.26 17.23 -8.43
N VAL A 146 16.80 16.20 -9.06
CA VAL A 146 18.24 15.96 -9.14
C VAL A 146 18.69 16.11 -10.57
N SER A 147 19.52 17.14 -10.84
CA SER A 147 20.02 17.46 -12.18
C SER A 147 21.35 16.79 -12.53
N SER A 148 21.96 16.06 -11.60
CA SER A 148 23.32 15.52 -11.73
C SER A 148 23.49 14.32 -12.66
N LEU A 149 22.40 13.76 -13.19
CA LEU A 149 22.43 12.56 -14.06
C LEU A 149 22.04 12.85 -15.52
N GLY A 150 22.21 14.07 -15.98
CA GLY A 150 21.97 14.41 -17.39
C GLY A 150 20.52 14.69 -17.77
N GLY A 151 19.64 14.92 -16.78
CA GLY A 151 18.24 15.28 -16.93
C GLY A 151 17.59 15.57 -15.60
N GLU A 152 16.44 16.19 -15.60
CA GLU A 152 15.63 16.38 -14.38
C GLU A 152 14.97 15.06 -13.99
N MET A 153 15.44 14.43 -12.92
CA MET A 153 14.79 13.25 -12.33
C MET A 153 14.15 13.61 -10.99
N GLN A 154 12.90 13.23 -10.84
CA GLN A 154 12.22 13.34 -9.55
C GLN A 154 12.60 12.14 -8.68
N THR A 155 13.02 12.39 -7.45
CA THR A 155 13.36 11.34 -6.48
C THR A 155 13.01 11.77 -5.06
N PHE A 156 12.71 10.79 -4.20
CA PHE A 156 12.61 10.97 -2.75
C PHE A 156 13.93 10.70 -2.03
N ALA A 157 14.89 10.11 -2.74
CA ALA A 157 16.19 9.79 -2.18
C ALA A 157 17.25 10.71 -2.79
N VAL A 158 18.03 11.33 -1.95
CA VAL A 158 19.33 11.84 -2.36
C VAL A 158 20.24 10.62 -2.42
N THR A 159 20.56 10.16 -3.62
CA THR A 159 21.57 9.13 -3.78
C THR A 159 22.89 9.69 -3.28
N ILE A 160 23.34 9.14 -2.19
CA ILE A 160 24.72 9.34 -1.75
C ILE A 160 25.58 8.46 -2.67
N PRO A 161 26.59 8.99 -3.32
CA PRO A 161 27.49 8.22 -4.17
C PRO A 161 28.24 7.15 -3.41
#